data_13455b101700b3aa2818e88736afc1b2
#
_entry.id   13455b101700b3aa2818e88736afc1b2
#
_cell.length_a   1.000
_cell.length_b   1.000
_cell.length_c   1.000
_cell.angle_alpha   90.00
_cell.angle_beta   90.00
_cell.angle_gamma   90.00
#
_symmetry.space_group_name_H-M   'P 1'
#
loop_
_entity.id
_entity.type
_entity.pdbx_description
1 polymer ?
#
loop_
_entity_poly.entity_id
_entity_poly.type
_entity_poly.pdbx_seq_one_letter_code
_entity_poly.pdbx_strand_id
1 'polypeptide(L)'
;QKAKEEVSKRRKTNLGKTKLNPSVGTVIVKNNTVISSGKTSLNGRPHAEYNALKKNNNYKGANLYTTLEPCTHFGLTPPCVNIIEKKKIKNVFYAFEDPDTRTFKKAKKILNKKKIISKLIKCKNYKSFYDSYFYNKKFNLPFVSAKIAISKDFYSINRRSKWITNKQSKKVVHLLRSKNDCIFSTSKSINIDNSLLNCRLNGLDNFKPDLFII
;
A
#
# COMPACT_ATOMS: atom_id res chain seq x y z
N GLN A 1 -16.30 4.15 -12.66
CA GLN A 1 -16.45 3.49 -11.35
C GLN A 1 -15.63 2.19 -11.31
N LYS A 2 -15.81 1.24 -12.24
CA LYS A 2 -15.06 -0.04 -12.33
C LYS A 2 -13.53 0.13 -12.24
N ALA A 3 -12.96 1.12 -12.95
CA ALA A 3 -11.53 1.38 -12.89
C ALA A 3 -11.05 1.79 -11.49
N LYS A 4 -11.83 2.59 -10.75
CA LYS A 4 -11.52 2.99 -9.37
C LYS A 4 -11.53 1.80 -8.40
N GLU A 5 -12.48 0.90 -8.57
CA GLU A 5 -12.59 -0.32 -7.75
C GLU A 5 -11.43 -1.27 -8.00
N GLU A 6 -11.08 -1.51 -9.28
CA GLU A 6 -9.95 -2.37 -9.65
C GLU A 6 -8.61 -1.80 -9.16
N VAL A 7 -8.38 -0.49 -9.29
CA VAL A 7 -7.20 0.19 -8.76
C VAL A 7 -7.11 0.01 -7.24
N SER A 8 -8.23 0.17 -6.53
CA SER A 8 -8.29 -0.01 -5.07
C SER A 8 -7.98 -1.46 -4.65
N LYS A 9 -8.51 -2.44 -5.37
CA LYS A 9 -8.24 -3.86 -5.14
C LYS A 9 -6.75 -4.18 -5.31
N ARG A 10 -6.13 -3.70 -6.39
CA ARG A 10 -4.72 -3.98 -6.72
C ARG A 10 -3.75 -3.46 -5.66
N ARG A 11 -3.94 -2.28 -5.09
CA ARG A 11 -3.04 -1.73 -4.05
C ARG A 11 -3.04 -2.55 -2.75
N LYS A 12 -4.20 -3.14 -2.37
CA LYS A 12 -4.34 -3.87 -1.10
C LYS A 12 -3.54 -5.17 -1.05
N THR A 13 -3.23 -5.78 -2.21
CA THR A 13 -2.62 -7.11 -2.26
C THR A 13 -1.19 -7.18 -1.71
N ASN A 14 -0.44 -6.09 -1.78
CA ASN A 14 0.96 -6.04 -1.31
C ASN A 14 1.18 -5.04 -0.17
N LEU A 15 0.10 -4.63 0.53
CA LEU A 15 0.21 -3.74 1.68
C LEU A 15 1.09 -4.38 2.77
N GLY A 16 2.05 -3.61 3.28
CA GLY A 16 3.03 -4.08 4.27
C GLY A 16 4.13 -4.98 3.70
N LYS A 17 4.24 -5.12 2.36
CA LYS A 17 5.20 -5.99 1.69
C LYS A 17 6.07 -5.26 0.67
N THR A 18 6.00 -3.95 0.67
CA THR A 18 6.67 -3.08 -0.31
C THR A 18 7.83 -2.29 0.30
N LYS A 19 8.27 -2.67 1.51
CA LYS A 19 9.30 -1.95 2.28
C LYS A 19 8.94 -0.46 2.38
N LEU A 20 9.91 0.43 2.20
CA LEU A 20 9.72 1.88 2.26
C LEU A 20 8.92 2.48 1.09
N ASN A 21 8.62 1.70 0.04
CA ASN A 21 7.80 2.17 -1.07
C ASN A 21 6.30 2.00 -0.79
N PRO A 22 5.45 2.91 -1.26
CA PRO A 22 4.01 2.77 -1.08
C PRO A 22 3.46 1.61 -1.91
N SER A 23 2.44 0.95 -1.40
CA SER A 23 1.70 -0.06 -2.16
C SER A 23 0.72 0.64 -3.11
N VAL A 24 1.06 0.74 -4.37
CA VAL A 24 0.29 1.40 -5.43
C VAL A 24 -0.43 0.38 -6.30
N GLY A 25 -1.61 0.74 -6.76
CA GLY A 25 -2.34 0.02 -7.80
C GLY A 25 -2.52 0.90 -9.03
N THR A 26 -2.34 0.33 -10.22
CA THR A 26 -2.51 1.02 -11.50
C THR A 26 -3.37 0.19 -12.45
N VAL A 27 -4.26 0.85 -13.18
CA VAL A 27 -5.13 0.25 -14.20
C VAL A 27 -5.08 1.10 -15.47
N ILE A 28 -4.97 0.44 -16.62
CA ILE A 28 -5.00 1.07 -17.92
C ILE A 28 -6.34 0.75 -18.61
N VAL A 29 -7.03 1.78 -19.05
CA VAL A 29 -8.33 1.69 -19.71
C VAL A 29 -8.25 2.27 -21.11
N LYS A 30 -8.75 1.55 -22.09
CA LYS A 30 -8.89 1.99 -23.48
C LYS A 30 -10.25 1.55 -24.00
N ASN A 31 -10.97 2.43 -24.68
CA ASN A 31 -12.32 2.16 -25.20
C ASN A 31 -13.24 1.53 -24.14
N ASN A 32 -13.29 2.15 -22.95
CA ASN A 32 -14.04 1.71 -21.76
C ASN A 32 -13.70 0.31 -21.24
N THR A 33 -12.65 -0.34 -21.75
CA THR A 33 -12.21 -1.68 -21.35
C THR A 33 -10.88 -1.60 -20.59
N VAL A 34 -10.75 -2.37 -19.51
CA VAL A 34 -9.49 -2.54 -18.79
C VAL A 34 -8.57 -3.43 -19.61
N ILE A 35 -7.52 -2.86 -20.20
CA ILE A 35 -6.56 -3.59 -21.05
C ILE A 35 -5.33 -4.08 -20.29
N SER A 36 -5.03 -3.48 -19.15
CA SER A 36 -3.91 -3.88 -18.31
C SER A 36 -4.07 -3.38 -16.88
N SER A 37 -3.40 -4.03 -15.96
CA SER A 37 -3.29 -3.59 -14.57
C SER A 37 -1.97 -4.01 -13.96
N GLY A 38 -1.53 -3.25 -12.96
CA GLY A 38 -0.31 -3.49 -12.20
C GLY A 38 -0.46 -3.12 -10.73
N LYS A 39 0.43 -3.64 -9.92
CA LYS A 39 0.60 -3.27 -8.51
C LYS A 39 2.08 -3.13 -8.21
N THR A 40 2.45 -2.35 -7.21
CA THR A 40 3.82 -2.34 -6.69
C THR A 40 4.22 -3.76 -6.32
N SER A 41 5.36 -4.23 -6.81
CA SER A 41 5.87 -5.57 -6.53
C SER A 41 6.30 -5.71 -5.07
N LEU A 42 6.49 -6.95 -4.62
CA LEU A 42 7.15 -7.24 -3.34
C LEU A 42 8.51 -6.53 -3.29
N ASN A 43 8.91 -6.10 -2.11
CA ASN A 43 10.11 -5.27 -1.89
C ASN A 43 10.05 -3.88 -2.56
N GLY A 44 8.87 -3.47 -3.07
CA GLY A 44 8.60 -2.12 -3.54
C GLY A 44 8.95 -1.82 -5.00
N ARG A 45 9.50 -2.78 -5.75
CA ARG A 45 9.89 -2.58 -7.16
C ARG A 45 9.70 -3.84 -7.99
N PRO A 46 9.36 -3.73 -9.29
CA PRO A 46 8.98 -2.49 -10.00
C PRO A 46 7.69 -1.83 -9.49
N HIS A 47 7.50 -0.53 -9.81
CA HIS A 47 6.30 0.22 -9.45
C HIS A 47 5.07 -0.26 -10.24
N ALA A 48 3.88 0.09 -9.74
CA ALA A 48 2.61 -0.36 -10.31
C ALA A 48 2.42 0.06 -11.77
N GLU A 49 2.80 1.28 -12.11
CA GLU A 49 2.71 1.84 -13.46
C GLU A 49 3.59 1.05 -14.44
N TYR A 50 4.82 0.75 -14.03
CA TYR A 50 5.72 -0.08 -14.84
C TYR A 50 5.13 -1.47 -15.05
N ASN A 51 4.63 -2.11 -13.99
CA ASN A 51 4.02 -3.45 -14.08
C ASN A 51 2.76 -3.47 -14.95
N ALA A 52 2.00 -2.38 -15.00
CA ALA A 52 0.86 -2.24 -15.89
C ALA A 52 1.28 -2.05 -17.36
N LEU A 53 2.36 -1.26 -17.59
CA LEU A 53 2.76 -0.82 -18.93
C LEU A 53 3.82 -1.70 -19.61
N LYS A 54 4.46 -2.65 -18.88
CA LYS A 54 5.44 -3.58 -19.45
C LYS A 54 4.84 -4.69 -20.31
N LYS A 55 3.53 -4.95 -20.19
CA LYS A 55 2.83 -5.96 -20.97
C LYS A 55 2.80 -5.57 -22.45
N ASN A 56 2.67 -6.56 -23.33
CA ASN A 56 2.64 -6.34 -24.78
C ASN A 56 1.22 -5.95 -25.24
N ASN A 57 0.85 -4.69 -25.02
CA ASN A 57 -0.43 -4.12 -25.42
C ASN A 57 -0.24 -2.78 -26.13
N ASN A 58 -1.18 -2.40 -26.98
CA ASN A 58 -1.22 -1.06 -27.58
C ASN A 58 -1.83 -0.05 -26.61
N TYR A 59 -0.97 0.71 -25.93
CA TYR A 59 -1.36 1.71 -24.93
C TYR A 59 -1.62 3.11 -25.51
N LYS A 60 -1.31 3.36 -26.78
CA LYS A 60 -1.47 4.68 -27.41
C LYS A 60 -2.90 5.18 -27.23
N GLY A 61 -3.05 6.37 -26.69
CA GLY A 61 -4.36 7.01 -26.46
C GLY A 61 -5.13 6.49 -25.25
N ALA A 62 -4.61 5.53 -24.48
CA ALA A 62 -5.27 4.97 -23.30
C ALA A 62 -5.27 5.94 -22.10
N ASN A 63 -6.14 5.68 -21.14
CA ASN A 63 -6.22 6.34 -19.85
C ASN A 63 -5.55 5.49 -18.76
N LEU A 64 -4.67 6.10 -17.97
CA LEU A 64 -4.03 5.47 -16.83
C LEU A 64 -4.67 5.97 -15.54
N TYR A 65 -5.09 5.06 -14.68
CA TYR A 65 -5.60 5.33 -13.34
C TYR A 65 -4.63 4.72 -12.33
N THR A 66 -4.15 5.52 -11.39
CA THR A 66 -3.26 5.05 -10.31
C THR A 66 -3.70 5.59 -8.96
N THR A 67 -3.34 4.91 -7.88
CA THR A 67 -3.74 5.35 -6.55
C THR A 67 -2.90 6.51 -6.04
N LEU A 68 -1.64 6.60 -6.44
CA LEU A 68 -0.71 7.64 -6.01
C LEU A 68 -0.14 8.38 -7.23
N GLU A 69 0.30 9.62 -7.03
CA GLU A 69 0.99 10.42 -8.04
C GLU A 69 2.19 9.65 -8.62
N PRO A 70 2.33 9.52 -9.95
CA PRO A 70 3.47 8.84 -10.57
C PRO A 70 4.80 9.50 -10.22
N CYS A 71 5.81 8.72 -9.87
CA CYS A 71 7.11 9.25 -9.48
C CYS A 71 7.80 9.98 -10.64
N THR A 72 8.54 11.06 -10.28
CA THR A 72 9.21 11.98 -11.21
C THR A 72 10.71 11.99 -11.09
N HIS A 73 11.26 11.29 -10.10
CA HIS A 73 12.69 11.26 -9.82
C HIS A 73 13.32 9.93 -10.23
N PHE A 74 14.59 9.97 -10.58
CA PHE A 74 15.42 8.78 -10.71
C PHE A 74 15.74 8.23 -9.32
N GLY A 75 15.54 6.95 -9.16
CA GLY A 75 15.94 6.18 -8.00
C GLY A 75 16.70 4.96 -8.49
N LEU A 76 16.41 3.76 -7.93
CA LEU A 76 16.94 2.50 -8.45
C LEU A 76 16.35 2.14 -9.84
N THR A 77 15.29 2.82 -10.24
CA THR A 77 14.63 2.67 -11.55
C THR A 77 14.28 4.05 -12.10
N PRO A 78 14.15 4.18 -13.45
CA PRO A 78 13.69 5.41 -14.07
C PRO A 78 12.30 5.84 -13.57
N PRO A 79 11.99 7.16 -13.60
CA PRO A 79 10.69 7.68 -13.18
C PRO A 79 9.52 7.08 -13.95
N CYS A 80 8.39 6.87 -13.27
CA CYS A 80 7.18 6.35 -13.91
C CYS A 80 6.64 7.28 -14.99
N VAL A 81 6.81 8.59 -14.87
CA VAL A 81 6.41 9.55 -15.91
C VAL A 81 7.08 9.26 -17.27
N ASN A 82 8.28 8.68 -17.30
CA ASN A 82 8.99 8.37 -18.53
C ASN A 82 8.36 7.18 -19.30
N ILE A 83 7.99 6.11 -18.58
CA ILE A 83 7.32 4.97 -19.24
C ILE A 83 5.90 5.35 -19.68
N ILE A 84 5.20 6.19 -18.93
CA ILE A 84 3.88 6.72 -19.27
C ILE A 84 3.94 7.48 -20.60
N GLU A 85 4.93 8.36 -20.76
CA GLU A 85 5.19 9.07 -22.01
C GLU A 85 5.56 8.13 -23.16
N LYS A 86 6.58 7.26 -22.94
CA LYS A 86 7.05 6.30 -23.95
C LYS A 86 5.91 5.44 -24.51
N LYS A 87 4.93 5.07 -23.67
CA LYS A 87 3.77 4.28 -24.05
C LYS A 87 2.61 5.11 -24.63
N LYS A 88 2.79 6.42 -24.82
CA LYS A 88 1.83 7.35 -25.43
C LYS A 88 0.46 7.32 -24.77
N ILE A 89 0.45 7.28 -23.42
CA ILE A 89 -0.76 7.43 -22.59
C ILE A 89 -1.35 8.82 -22.86
N LYS A 90 -2.68 8.92 -23.03
CA LYS A 90 -3.37 10.20 -23.27
C LYS A 90 -3.66 10.95 -21.97
N ASN A 91 -4.20 10.25 -20.97
CA ASN A 91 -4.61 10.86 -19.70
C ASN A 91 -4.10 10.03 -18.52
N VAL A 92 -3.69 10.72 -17.47
CA VAL A 92 -3.28 10.14 -16.18
C VAL A 92 -4.17 10.67 -15.07
N PHE A 93 -4.78 9.77 -14.32
CA PHE A 93 -5.63 10.08 -13.18
C PHE A 93 -5.04 9.43 -11.92
N TYR A 94 -4.82 10.22 -10.87
CA TYR A 94 -4.32 9.70 -9.60
C TYR A 94 -5.18 10.17 -8.43
N ALA A 95 -5.24 9.34 -7.36
CA ALA A 95 -6.14 9.59 -6.25
C ALA A 95 -5.51 10.45 -5.14
N PHE A 96 -4.19 10.36 -4.97
CA PHE A 96 -3.43 11.07 -3.94
C PHE A 96 -2.15 11.67 -4.54
N GLU A 97 -1.79 12.85 -4.07
CA GLU A 97 -0.47 13.44 -4.30
C GLU A 97 0.57 12.67 -3.48
N ASP A 98 1.75 12.44 -4.04
CA ASP A 98 2.83 11.78 -3.32
C ASP A 98 3.50 12.80 -2.36
N PRO A 99 3.57 12.54 -1.04
CA PRO A 99 4.23 13.43 -0.09
C PRO A 99 5.75 13.49 -0.24
N ASP A 100 6.36 12.59 -1.02
CA ASP A 100 7.80 12.64 -1.30
C ASP A 100 8.16 13.91 -2.05
N THR A 101 9.00 14.77 -1.45
CA THR A 101 9.36 16.10 -1.98
C THR A 101 9.97 16.04 -3.39
N ARG A 102 10.52 14.90 -3.78
CA ARG A 102 11.07 14.67 -5.14
C ARG A 102 9.96 14.53 -6.19
N THR A 103 8.73 14.14 -5.77
CA THR A 103 7.58 13.90 -6.64
C THR A 103 6.45 14.89 -6.44
N PHE A 104 6.22 15.35 -5.20
CA PHE A 104 5.05 16.15 -4.78
C PHE A 104 4.66 17.23 -5.79
N LYS A 105 3.47 17.11 -6.37
CA LYS A 105 2.88 18.01 -7.38
C LYS A 105 3.70 18.23 -8.67
N LYS A 106 4.75 17.44 -8.89
CA LYS A 106 5.63 17.60 -10.06
C LYS A 106 5.15 16.78 -11.26
N ALA A 107 4.53 15.60 -11.03
CA ALA A 107 4.06 14.73 -12.11
C ALA A 107 3.10 15.45 -13.06
N LYS A 108 2.13 16.19 -12.51
CA LYS A 108 1.18 16.98 -13.32
C LYS A 108 1.89 17.97 -14.25
N LYS A 109 2.87 18.72 -13.72
CA LYS A 109 3.65 19.71 -14.51
C LYS A 109 4.44 19.02 -15.62
N ILE A 110 5.13 17.93 -15.31
CA ILE A 110 5.96 17.18 -16.27
C ILE A 110 5.10 16.55 -17.36
N LEU A 111 4.02 15.84 -17.00
CA LEU A 111 3.14 15.17 -17.95
C LEU A 111 2.41 16.15 -18.85
N ASN A 112 1.93 17.29 -18.31
CA ASN A 112 1.26 18.32 -19.12
C ASN A 112 2.19 18.96 -20.16
N LYS A 113 3.48 19.20 -19.82
CA LYS A 113 4.49 19.65 -20.79
C LYS A 113 4.66 18.66 -21.96
N LYS A 114 4.40 17.37 -21.73
CA LYS A 114 4.45 16.29 -22.73
C LYS A 114 3.09 16.01 -23.38
N LYS A 115 2.16 16.97 -23.30
CA LYS A 115 0.78 16.88 -23.84
C LYS A 115 -0.04 15.70 -23.28
N ILE A 116 0.31 15.21 -22.10
CA ILE A 116 -0.42 14.18 -21.35
C ILE A 116 -1.24 14.86 -20.27
N ILE A 117 -2.57 14.79 -20.36
CA ILE A 117 -3.46 15.42 -19.37
C ILE A 117 -3.34 14.67 -18.04
N SER A 118 -2.96 15.36 -16.98
CA SER A 118 -2.82 14.79 -15.64
C SER A 118 -3.77 15.45 -14.65
N LYS A 119 -4.62 14.64 -13.97
CA LYS A 119 -5.65 15.12 -13.04
C LYS A 119 -5.67 14.34 -11.73
N LEU A 120 -5.74 15.06 -10.62
CA LEU A 120 -6.06 14.51 -9.30
C LEU A 120 -7.56 14.21 -9.23
N ILE A 121 -7.93 12.98 -8.85
CA ILE A 121 -9.31 12.56 -8.59
C ILE A 121 -9.44 12.29 -7.09
N LYS A 122 -10.02 13.21 -6.34
CA LYS A 122 -10.21 13.05 -4.90
C LYS A 122 -11.02 11.78 -4.57
N CYS A 123 -10.48 10.93 -3.73
CA CYS A 123 -11.11 9.72 -3.23
C CYS A 123 -11.21 9.79 -1.70
N LYS A 124 -12.40 10.13 -1.17
CA LYS A 124 -12.61 10.34 0.28
C LYS A 124 -12.35 9.09 1.13
N ASN A 125 -12.69 7.90 0.63
CA ASN A 125 -12.75 6.66 1.42
C ASN A 125 -11.42 5.89 1.56
N TYR A 126 -10.27 6.46 1.15
CA TYR A 126 -9.03 5.69 1.07
C TYR A 126 -7.82 6.39 1.72
N LYS A 127 -8.05 7.49 2.43
CA LYS A 127 -6.95 8.26 3.05
C LYS A 127 -6.15 7.39 4.04
N SER A 128 -6.83 6.68 4.92
CA SER A 128 -6.23 5.82 5.93
C SER A 128 -5.31 4.71 5.39
N PHE A 129 -5.45 4.37 4.10
CA PHE A 129 -4.58 3.38 3.47
C PHE A 129 -3.12 3.83 3.38
N TYR A 130 -2.89 5.13 3.22
CA TYR A 130 -1.56 5.71 3.08
C TYR A 130 -1.07 6.42 4.34
N ASP A 131 -1.80 6.36 5.46
CA ASP A 131 -1.46 7.09 6.69
C ASP A 131 -0.03 6.78 7.16
N SER A 132 0.39 5.51 7.16
CA SER A 132 1.75 5.12 7.55
C SER A 132 2.81 5.68 6.61
N TYR A 133 2.58 5.62 5.31
CA TYR A 133 3.49 6.18 4.32
C TYR A 133 3.58 7.71 4.41
N PHE A 134 2.42 8.38 4.51
CA PHE A 134 2.36 9.84 4.63
C PHE A 134 2.97 10.33 5.93
N TYR A 135 2.72 9.63 7.04
CA TYR A 135 3.31 9.94 8.33
C TYR A 135 4.84 9.83 8.28
N ASN A 136 5.36 8.70 7.77
CA ASN A 136 6.80 8.50 7.63
C ASN A 136 7.45 9.57 6.74
N LYS A 137 6.85 9.88 5.57
CA LYS A 137 7.40 10.90 4.68
C LYS A 137 7.37 12.31 5.25
N LYS A 138 6.38 12.63 6.09
CA LYS A 138 6.24 13.95 6.70
C LYS A 138 7.16 14.14 7.90
N PHE A 139 7.28 13.13 8.75
CA PHE A 139 7.94 13.25 10.05
C PHE A 139 9.25 12.48 10.15
N ASN A 140 9.56 11.63 9.18
CA ASN A 140 10.69 10.68 9.21
C ASN A 140 10.67 9.76 10.44
N LEU A 141 9.47 9.42 10.91
CA LEU A 141 9.22 8.58 12.07
C LEU A 141 8.44 7.31 11.67
N PRO A 142 8.58 6.20 12.40
CA PRO A 142 7.75 5.03 12.20
C PRO A 142 6.29 5.33 12.55
N PHE A 143 5.36 4.74 11.80
CA PHE A 143 3.94 4.78 12.13
C PHE A 143 3.63 3.68 13.15
N VAL A 144 3.27 4.08 14.36
CA VAL A 144 3.02 3.17 15.48
C VAL A 144 1.53 2.92 15.65
N SER A 145 1.14 1.67 15.79
CA SER A 145 -0.22 1.24 16.10
C SER A 145 -0.24 0.41 17.37
N ALA A 146 -1.03 0.81 18.36
CA ALA A 146 -1.26 0.02 19.55
C ALA A 146 -2.42 -0.96 19.35
N LYS A 147 -2.26 -2.21 19.81
CA LYS A 147 -3.33 -3.22 19.83
C LYS A 147 -3.49 -3.76 21.25
N ILE A 148 -4.67 -3.62 21.79
CA ILE A 148 -5.05 -4.22 23.05
C ILE A 148 -6.24 -5.17 22.89
N ALA A 149 -6.27 -6.28 23.62
CA ALA A 149 -7.44 -7.14 23.75
C ALA A 149 -8.13 -6.83 25.08
N ILE A 150 -9.37 -6.41 25.02
CA ILE A 150 -10.20 -6.09 26.19
C ILE A 150 -11.56 -6.80 26.09
N SER A 151 -12.12 -7.15 27.26
CA SER A 151 -13.50 -7.59 27.39
C SER A 151 -14.48 -6.42 27.22
N LYS A 152 -15.77 -6.70 27.21
CA LYS A 152 -16.81 -5.67 27.10
C LYS A 152 -16.80 -4.69 28.28
N ASP A 153 -16.36 -5.14 29.42
CA ASP A 153 -16.17 -4.37 30.66
C ASP A 153 -14.73 -3.85 30.85
N PHE A 154 -13.97 -3.76 29.75
CA PHE A 154 -12.64 -3.18 29.63
C PHE A 154 -11.50 -3.89 30.38
N TYR A 155 -11.69 -5.14 30.79
CA TYR A 155 -10.59 -5.93 31.38
C TYR A 155 -9.72 -6.58 30.29
N SER A 156 -8.41 -6.57 30.51
CA SER A 156 -7.43 -7.23 29.62
C SER A 156 -7.08 -8.66 30.05
N ILE A 157 -7.55 -9.09 31.22
CA ILE A 157 -7.34 -10.43 31.76
C ILE A 157 -8.70 -11.07 32.02
N ASN A 158 -8.87 -12.31 31.59
CA ASN A 158 -10.06 -13.11 31.89
C ASN A 158 -9.63 -14.32 32.74
N ARG A 159 -10.07 -14.35 33.99
CA ARG A 159 -9.78 -15.45 34.93
C ARG A 159 -10.51 -16.76 34.59
N ARG A 160 -11.60 -16.69 33.83
CA ARG A 160 -12.45 -17.85 33.47
C ARG A 160 -12.06 -18.47 32.12
N SER A 161 -11.36 -17.75 31.28
CA SER A 161 -10.98 -18.20 29.94
C SER A 161 -9.66 -17.59 29.50
N LYS A 162 -8.80 -18.39 28.88
CA LYS A 162 -7.55 -17.91 28.27
C LYS A 162 -7.79 -16.83 27.20
N TRP A 163 -8.97 -16.78 26.60
CA TRP A 163 -9.25 -15.95 25.44
C TRP A 163 -10.34 -14.92 25.71
N ILE A 164 -10.01 -13.64 25.51
CA ILE A 164 -10.93 -12.50 25.57
C ILE A 164 -11.62 -12.29 24.23
N THR A 165 -10.91 -12.56 23.14
CA THR A 165 -11.38 -12.28 21.77
C THR A 165 -11.71 -13.56 21.01
N ASN A 166 -12.69 -13.47 20.09
CA ASN A 166 -13.13 -14.58 19.27
C ASN A 166 -12.14 -14.97 18.16
N LYS A 167 -12.44 -16.04 17.42
CA LYS A 167 -11.60 -16.54 16.32
C LYS A 167 -11.41 -15.51 15.18
N GLN A 168 -12.43 -14.70 14.90
CA GLN A 168 -12.38 -13.69 13.83
C GLN A 168 -11.42 -12.55 14.22
N SER A 169 -11.51 -12.04 15.45
CA SER A 169 -10.57 -11.03 15.97
C SER A 169 -9.14 -11.53 15.95
N LYS A 170 -8.90 -12.81 16.26
CA LYS A 170 -7.56 -13.42 16.16
C LYS A 170 -7.02 -13.42 14.72
N LYS A 171 -7.86 -13.72 13.72
CA LYS A 171 -7.48 -13.63 12.29
C LYS A 171 -7.08 -12.20 11.92
N VAL A 172 -7.82 -11.19 12.39
CA VAL A 172 -7.47 -9.77 12.16
C VAL A 172 -6.11 -9.43 12.77
N VAL A 173 -5.81 -9.92 13.99
CA VAL A 173 -4.50 -9.72 14.62
C VAL A 173 -3.37 -10.35 13.80
N HIS A 174 -3.56 -11.56 13.27
CA HIS A 174 -2.58 -12.17 12.37
C HIS A 174 -2.38 -11.37 11.07
N LEU A 175 -3.46 -10.81 10.50
CA LEU A 175 -3.35 -9.89 9.35
C LEU A 175 -2.59 -8.62 9.70
N LEU A 176 -2.80 -8.05 10.88
CA LEU A 176 -2.02 -6.89 11.34
C LEU A 176 -0.53 -7.24 11.43
N ARG A 177 -0.18 -8.38 12.02
CA ARG A 177 1.22 -8.83 12.10
C ARG A 177 1.88 -8.96 10.73
N SER A 178 1.18 -9.51 9.72
CA SER A 178 1.72 -9.65 8.36
C SER A 178 1.90 -8.33 7.61
N LYS A 179 1.39 -7.21 8.14
CA LYS A 179 1.43 -5.89 7.50
C LYS A 179 2.39 -4.91 8.15
N ASN A 180 2.93 -5.26 9.31
CA ASN A 180 3.88 -4.42 10.04
C ASN A 180 5.28 -5.01 9.96
N ASP A 181 6.28 -4.14 9.94
CA ASP A 181 7.69 -4.52 9.83
C ASP A 181 8.19 -5.08 11.16
N CYS A 182 7.69 -4.55 12.29
CA CYS A 182 8.07 -5.02 13.62
C CYS A 182 6.91 -5.02 14.62
N ILE A 183 7.08 -5.77 15.70
CA ILE A 183 6.20 -5.80 16.88
C ILE A 183 7.05 -5.54 18.12
N PHE A 184 6.55 -4.65 18.98
CA PHE A 184 7.07 -4.48 20.32
C PHE A 184 6.18 -5.23 21.33
N SER A 185 6.79 -5.98 22.22
CA SER A 185 6.11 -6.67 23.32
C SER A 185 6.96 -6.65 24.59
N THR A 186 6.34 -6.92 25.74
CA THR A 186 7.07 -7.03 27.00
C THR A 186 7.51 -8.48 27.24
N SER A 187 8.64 -8.66 27.92
CA SER A 187 9.12 -9.96 28.39
C SER A 187 8.06 -10.68 29.24
N LYS A 188 7.34 -9.94 30.09
CA LYS A 188 6.24 -10.47 30.90
C LYS A 188 5.14 -11.10 30.04
N SER A 189 4.67 -10.41 28.98
CA SER A 189 3.63 -10.94 28.09
C SER A 189 4.08 -12.20 27.34
N ILE A 190 5.35 -12.23 26.92
CA ILE A 190 5.88 -13.40 26.21
C ILE A 190 6.01 -14.60 27.15
N ASN A 191 6.55 -14.42 28.33
CA ASN A 191 6.75 -15.49 29.30
C ASN A 191 5.43 -16.09 29.81
N ILE A 192 4.42 -15.24 30.06
CA ILE A 192 3.11 -15.71 30.53
C ILE A 192 2.35 -16.49 29.43
N ASP A 193 2.35 -15.95 28.19
CA ASP A 193 1.51 -16.49 27.12
C ASP A 193 2.24 -17.46 26.19
N ASN A 194 3.55 -17.60 26.33
CA ASN A 194 4.43 -18.29 25.39
C ASN A 194 4.15 -17.86 23.94
N SER A 195 4.10 -16.54 23.73
CA SER A 195 3.57 -15.94 22.51
C SER A 195 4.62 -15.88 21.41
N LEU A 196 4.38 -16.57 20.28
CA LEU A 196 5.26 -16.51 19.10
C LEU A 196 5.16 -15.18 18.33
N LEU A 197 4.10 -14.40 18.50
CA LEU A 197 3.81 -13.11 17.86
C LEU A 197 3.98 -13.06 16.32
N ASN A 198 4.04 -14.19 15.66
CA ASN A 198 4.13 -14.33 14.20
C ASN A 198 2.75 -14.39 13.51
N CYS A 199 2.75 -14.30 12.18
CA CYS A 199 1.54 -14.57 11.38
C CYS A 199 1.45 -16.07 11.09
N ARG A 200 0.29 -16.66 11.36
CA ARG A 200 -0.03 -18.09 11.12
C ARG A 200 -1.27 -18.26 10.23
N LEU A 201 -1.48 -17.35 9.30
CA LEU A 201 -2.52 -17.48 8.27
C LEU A 201 -1.92 -18.09 7.03
N ASN A 202 -2.60 -19.08 6.46
CA ASN A 202 -2.19 -19.75 5.23
C ASN A 202 -1.90 -18.73 4.11
N GLY A 203 -0.73 -18.85 3.48
CA GLY A 203 -0.26 -17.94 2.45
C GLY A 203 0.28 -16.59 2.96
N LEU A 204 0.32 -16.36 4.29
CA LEU A 204 0.90 -15.18 4.93
C LEU A 204 1.93 -15.53 6.01
N ASP A 205 2.18 -16.79 6.24
CA ASP A 205 3.09 -17.35 7.25
C ASP A 205 4.56 -16.97 7.03
N ASN A 206 4.94 -16.66 5.79
CA ASN A 206 6.28 -16.15 5.44
C ASN A 206 6.48 -14.65 5.76
N PHE A 207 5.41 -13.91 6.10
CA PHE A 207 5.48 -12.51 6.47
C PHE A 207 5.50 -12.37 7.99
N LYS A 208 6.68 -12.51 8.56
CA LYS A 208 6.94 -12.41 10.00
C LYS A 208 7.52 -11.03 10.30
N PRO A 209 6.90 -10.26 11.20
CA PRO A 209 7.51 -9.02 11.68
C PRO A 209 8.72 -9.33 12.57
N ASP A 210 9.67 -8.40 12.62
CA ASP A 210 10.74 -8.45 13.61
C ASP A 210 10.15 -8.25 15.02
N LEU A 211 10.60 -9.04 16.00
CA LEU A 211 10.11 -8.98 17.36
C LEU A 211 11.13 -8.26 18.25
N PHE A 212 10.69 -7.18 18.87
CA PHE A 212 11.44 -6.45 19.89
C PHE A 212 10.80 -6.68 21.26
N ILE A 213 11.60 -7.13 22.21
CA ILE A 213 11.18 -7.40 23.59
C ILE A 213 11.76 -6.32 24.50
N ILE A 214 10.87 -5.68 25.26
CA ILE A 214 11.18 -4.64 26.25
C ILE A 214 10.76 -5.07 27.66
#